data_6b9f733404830005ffd0fe385d8284da
#
_entry.id   6b9f733404830005ffd0fe385d8284da
#
_cell.length_a   1.000
_cell.length_b   1.000
_cell.length_c   1.000
_cell.angle_alpha   90.00
_cell.angle_beta   90.00
_cell.angle_gamma   90.00
#
_symmetry.space_group_name_H-M   'P 1'
#
loop_
_entity.id
_entity.type
_entity.pdbx_description
1 polymer ?
#
loop_
_entity_poly.entity_id
_entity_poly.type
_entity_poly.pdbx_seq_one_letter_code
_entity_poly.pdbx_strand_id
1 'polypeptide(L)'
;MKKILFAAIAILIGTTATAQQPDAVYKLLRYEWTVNADGTTDYHYRHEVQILRNRALVAYADKGETFVVYNPDIEELTVNEVYTIQKDGTRVNMPQNAFVYQLPEECADCGRFNHLRELAMVHTGMELGCTIVVDYTIHRKHNTLNARIPLWRECPVETLEAVVNYDDGMNLSYAIDGSQNLQMDDKDVTRSESINTDNNSRVLHYTFKNLQQAPREPYMPADYIPVLRIFNGTPQFNTPEGDQTFTEASDAMGKVQGKGGVKEQVSAMRNYVVDNIHLNDINPSHLGYTVASPAVTWNTGCGTAADKAALLAAILVNEGYRAFVSGENMDMVSVIIDTLEYRLSIRSKAPIQLYGEAHDEVATLKADNSPEANFDTLEDGFYSLSLAPLAGEPAVRARSLALTRTTPLQSGACDLAQTDTYILPKGMKLMGGVNDKLSFDGVGSMQVSIKQSGNKLKVVRKLKLEKSLVPVSDYANYRKLIAAWQSHGSVMLRMKEMK
;
A
#
# COMPACT_ATOMS: atom_id res chain seq x y z
N MET A 1 -57.32 -29.20 33.38
CA MET A 1 -56.60 -28.13 32.68
C MET A 1 -55.11 -28.27 32.95
N LYS A 2 -54.39 -28.92 32.04
CA LYS A 2 -52.93 -29.14 32.18
C LYS A 2 -52.23 -28.02 31.43
N LYS A 3 -51.47 -27.19 32.11
CA LYS A 3 -50.56 -26.18 31.51
C LYS A 3 -49.29 -26.89 31.03
N ILE A 4 -49.08 -26.89 29.72
CA ILE A 4 -47.86 -27.35 29.10
C ILE A 4 -46.87 -26.18 29.10
N LEU A 5 -45.80 -26.33 29.84
CA LEU A 5 -44.69 -25.37 29.91
C LEU A 5 -43.73 -25.72 28.74
N PHE A 6 -43.69 -24.90 27.68
CA PHE A 6 -42.66 -25.01 26.65
C PHE A 6 -41.37 -24.35 27.14
N ALA A 7 -40.37 -25.14 27.52
CA ALA A 7 -39.03 -24.68 27.76
C ALA A 7 -38.33 -24.55 26.39
N ALA A 8 -38.14 -23.33 25.92
CA ALA A 8 -37.29 -23.03 24.76
C ALA A 8 -35.81 -23.20 25.17
N ILE A 9 -35.22 -24.34 24.81
CA ILE A 9 -33.77 -24.51 24.87
C ILE A 9 -33.18 -23.73 23.70
N ALA A 10 -32.63 -22.55 23.96
CA ALA A 10 -31.77 -21.84 23.06
C ALA A 10 -30.43 -22.61 22.95
N ILE A 11 -30.28 -23.43 21.92
CA ILE A 11 -29.00 -24.00 21.56
C ILE A 11 -28.16 -22.85 21.04
N LEU A 12 -27.30 -22.28 21.88
CA LEU A 12 -26.16 -21.48 21.45
C LEU A 12 -25.23 -22.42 20.67
N ILE A 13 -25.42 -22.50 19.36
CA ILE A 13 -24.39 -23.01 18.45
C ILE A 13 -23.33 -21.91 18.41
N GLY A 14 -22.42 -21.94 19.38
CA GLY A 14 -21.15 -21.28 19.25
C GLY A 14 -20.45 -21.90 18.04
N THR A 15 -20.51 -21.23 16.89
CA THR A 15 -19.57 -21.49 15.82
C THR A 15 -18.19 -21.15 16.38
N THR A 16 -17.53 -22.15 16.97
CA THR A 16 -16.09 -22.12 17.10
C THR A 16 -15.58 -22.02 15.66
N ALA A 17 -15.25 -20.81 15.21
CA ALA A 17 -14.42 -20.65 14.06
C ALA A 17 -13.16 -21.49 14.38
N THR A 18 -13.06 -22.67 13.81
CA THR A 18 -11.83 -23.45 13.87
C THR A 18 -10.79 -22.55 13.22
N ALA A 19 -9.91 -21.99 14.05
CA ALA A 19 -8.83 -21.16 13.58
C ALA A 19 -8.10 -22.00 12.51
N GLN A 20 -8.19 -21.56 11.26
CA GLN A 20 -7.59 -22.28 10.16
C GLN A 20 -6.10 -22.35 10.45
N GLN A 21 -5.52 -23.54 10.51
CA GLN A 21 -4.08 -23.72 10.72
C GLN A 21 -3.31 -22.81 9.77
N PRO A 22 -2.33 -22.03 10.23
CA PRO A 22 -1.55 -21.14 9.39
C PRO A 22 -0.79 -21.90 8.31
N ASP A 23 -0.45 -21.23 7.22
CA ASP A 23 0.29 -21.83 6.11
C ASP A 23 1.74 -22.17 6.51
N ALA A 24 2.33 -21.31 7.39
CA ALA A 24 3.65 -21.47 7.98
C ALA A 24 3.70 -20.76 9.35
N VAL A 25 4.79 -20.94 10.10
CA VAL A 25 5.06 -20.26 11.38
C VAL A 25 6.54 -19.88 11.42
N TYR A 26 6.84 -18.63 11.70
CA TYR A 26 8.19 -18.22 12.11
C TYR A 26 8.47 -18.74 13.52
N LYS A 27 9.40 -19.67 13.65
CA LYS A 27 9.90 -20.12 14.96
C LYS A 27 10.79 -19.05 15.59
N LEU A 28 11.63 -18.45 14.75
CA LEU A 28 12.49 -17.34 15.10
C LEU A 28 12.53 -16.33 13.94
N LEU A 29 12.48 -15.07 14.30
CA LEU A 29 12.74 -13.95 13.41
C LEU A 29 13.63 -12.97 14.16
N ARG A 30 14.91 -12.87 13.77
CA ARG A 30 15.91 -12.05 14.46
C ARG A 30 16.49 -11.00 13.55
N TYR A 31 16.51 -9.79 14.05
CA TYR A 31 17.13 -8.61 13.47
C TYR A 31 18.18 -8.09 14.45
N GLU A 32 19.43 -7.98 14.04
CA GLU A 32 20.47 -7.46 14.88
C GLU A 32 21.32 -6.43 14.14
N TRP A 33 21.54 -5.30 14.74
CA TRP A 33 22.42 -4.25 14.23
C TRP A 33 23.55 -4.00 15.20
N THR A 34 24.75 -3.84 14.66
CA THR A 34 25.90 -3.33 15.38
C THR A 34 26.35 -2.05 14.69
N VAL A 35 26.15 -0.91 15.35
CA VAL A 35 26.59 0.38 14.86
C VAL A 35 27.99 0.62 15.35
N ASN A 36 28.97 0.56 14.45
CA ASN A 36 30.38 0.60 14.76
C ASN A 36 30.90 2.03 14.95
N ALA A 37 31.91 2.21 15.78
CA ALA A 37 32.53 3.51 16.04
C ALA A 37 33.27 4.10 14.82
N ASP A 38 33.60 3.28 13.82
CA ASP A 38 34.25 3.70 12.58
C ASP A 38 33.25 4.27 11.53
N GLY A 39 31.99 4.35 11.86
CA GLY A 39 30.96 4.87 10.99
C GLY A 39 30.31 3.83 10.07
N THR A 40 30.53 2.54 10.32
CA THR A 40 29.90 1.42 9.60
C THR A 40 28.77 0.79 10.43
N THR A 41 27.98 -0.07 9.80
CA THR A 41 26.94 -0.85 10.49
C THR A 41 26.93 -2.27 9.97
N ASP A 42 26.93 -3.25 10.88
CA ASP A 42 26.67 -4.65 10.56
C ASP A 42 25.19 -4.94 10.84
N TYR A 43 24.51 -5.48 9.84
CA TYR A 43 23.13 -5.94 9.96
C TYR A 43 23.12 -7.47 9.83
N HIS A 44 22.84 -8.15 10.91
CA HIS A 44 22.67 -9.60 10.95
C HIS A 44 21.19 -9.94 10.99
N TYR A 45 20.78 -10.83 10.10
CA TYR A 45 19.41 -11.32 9.99
C TYR A 45 19.37 -12.84 10.03
N ARG A 46 18.42 -13.37 10.82
CA ARG A 46 18.14 -14.81 10.87
C ARG A 46 16.65 -15.06 10.92
N HIS A 47 16.19 -16.02 10.13
CA HIS A 47 14.83 -16.57 10.32
C HIS A 47 14.85 -18.11 10.32
N GLU A 48 13.85 -18.67 11.02
CA GLU A 48 13.52 -20.07 11.02
C GLU A 48 12.02 -20.20 10.78
N VAL A 49 11.62 -20.71 9.59
CA VAL A 49 10.21 -20.79 9.17
C VAL A 49 9.80 -22.24 8.99
N GLN A 50 8.84 -22.69 9.80
CA GLN A 50 8.25 -24.01 9.64
C GLN A 50 7.11 -24.00 8.63
N ILE A 51 7.17 -24.84 7.62
CA ILE A 51 6.19 -24.98 6.54
C ILE A 51 5.10 -25.96 6.97
N LEU A 52 3.86 -25.50 7.04
CA LEU A 52 2.74 -26.32 7.53
C LEU A 52 1.76 -26.74 6.43
N ARG A 53 1.72 -26.02 5.29
CA ARG A 53 0.82 -26.28 4.17
C ARG A 53 1.51 -26.09 2.83
N ASN A 54 0.99 -26.78 1.79
CA ASN A 54 1.51 -26.69 0.41
C ASN A 54 1.53 -25.27 -0.13
N ARG A 55 0.60 -24.41 0.28
CA ARG A 55 0.57 -23.01 -0.14
C ARG A 55 1.83 -22.27 0.28
N ALA A 56 2.36 -22.55 1.48
CA ALA A 56 3.59 -21.96 1.94
C ALA A 56 4.83 -22.44 1.15
N LEU A 57 4.85 -23.72 0.72
CA LEU A 57 5.92 -24.22 -0.14
C LEU A 57 6.07 -23.36 -1.41
N VAL A 58 4.96 -22.96 -2.02
CA VAL A 58 4.96 -22.12 -3.22
C VAL A 58 5.32 -20.67 -2.87
N ALA A 59 4.71 -20.12 -1.81
CA ALA A 59 4.89 -18.72 -1.43
C ALA A 59 6.35 -18.40 -1.03
N TYR A 60 7.01 -19.32 -0.32
CA TYR A 60 8.42 -19.15 0.08
C TYR A 60 9.41 -19.48 -1.04
N ALA A 61 9.00 -20.15 -2.10
CA ALA A 61 9.79 -20.31 -3.30
C ALA A 61 9.75 -19.09 -4.23
N ASP A 62 8.66 -18.30 -4.17
CA ASP A 62 8.38 -17.23 -5.14
C ASP A 62 8.52 -15.80 -4.55
N LYS A 63 8.16 -15.57 -3.31
CA LYS A 63 8.07 -14.22 -2.72
C LYS A 63 8.42 -14.20 -1.23
N GLY A 64 9.54 -14.73 -0.83
CA GLY A 64 9.84 -14.78 0.58
C GLY A 64 11.08 -14.02 0.99
N GLU A 65 11.37 -14.11 2.27
CA GLU A 65 12.61 -13.61 2.85
C GLU A 65 13.83 -14.49 2.47
N THR A 66 13.67 -15.31 1.45
CA THR A 66 14.75 -16.04 0.77
C THR A 66 15.45 -15.18 -0.28
N PHE A 67 15.04 -13.93 -0.44
CA PHE A 67 15.64 -12.94 -1.33
C PHE A 67 16.29 -11.84 -0.48
N VAL A 68 17.52 -11.47 -0.84
CA VAL A 68 18.26 -10.40 -0.17
C VAL A 68 18.75 -9.38 -1.20
N VAL A 69 18.22 -8.17 -1.11
CA VAL A 69 18.68 -7.05 -1.95
C VAL A 69 19.80 -6.33 -1.25
N TYR A 70 20.87 -5.99 -1.98
CA TYR A 70 22.01 -5.23 -1.48
C TYR A 70 22.70 -4.45 -2.59
N ASN A 71 23.47 -3.45 -2.19
CA ASN A 71 24.29 -2.64 -3.09
C ASN A 71 25.78 -2.97 -2.93
N PRO A 72 26.40 -3.71 -3.85
CA PRO A 72 27.81 -4.12 -3.70
C PRO A 72 28.80 -2.95 -3.67
N ASP A 73 28.40 -1.73 -4.04
CA ASP A 73 29.29 -0.56 -3.97
C ASP A 73 29.49 -0.04 -2.53
N ILE A 74 28.44 -0.22 -1.68
CA ILE A 74 28.40 0.30 -0.30
C ILE A 74 28.05 -0.77 0.74
N GLU A 75 27.69 -1.97 0.32
CA GLU A 75 27.27 -3.09 1.17
C GLU A 75 28.06 -4.36 0.78
N GLU A 76 28.43 -5.16 1.77
CA GLU A 76 29.01 -6.48 1.59
C GLU A 76 28.11 -7.53 2.23
N LEU A 77 27.60 -8.45 1.42
CA LEU A 77 26.73 -9.54 1.86
C LEU A 77 27.54 -10.80 2.15
N THR A 78 27.41 -11.31 3.36
CA THR A 78 27.92 -12.62 3.77
C THR A 78 26.76 -13.54 4.13
N VAL A 79 26.60 -14.65 3.43
CA VAL A 79 25.65 -15.70 3.79
C VAL A 79 26.32 -16.60 4.83
N ASN A 80 25.78 -16.58 6.05
CA ASN A 80 26.35 -17.35 7.18
C ASN A 80 25.89 -18.81 7.10
N GLU A 81 24.55 -19.03 7.05
CA GLU A 81 23.95 -20.35 6.96
C GLU A 81 22.65 -20.32 6.17
N VAL A 82 22.47 -21.27 5.25
CA VAL A 82 21.19 -21.53 4.60
C VAL A 82 20.99 -23.04 4.48
N TYR A 83 19.90 -23.54 5.08
CA TYR A 83 19.62 -24.97 5.07
C TYR A 83 18.13 -25.26 5.33
N THR A 84 17.72 -26.49 5.07
CA THR A 84 16.40 -27.02 5.43
C THR A 84 16.56 -28.10 6.51
N ILE A 85 15.74 -28.04 7.55
CA ILE A 85 15.56 -29.15 8.51
C ILE A 85 14.31 -29.88 8.07
N GLN A 86 14.44 -31.12 7.65
CA GLN A 86 13.32 -31.97 7.25
C GLN A 86 12.48 -32.37 8.47
N LYS A 87 11.30 -32.90 8.23
CA LYS A 87 10.36 -33.29 9.30
C LYS A 87 10.94 -34.30 10.29
N ASP A 88 11.86 -35.15 9.82
CA ASP A 88 12.57 -36.14 10.66
C ASP A 88 13.79 -35.59 11.40
N GLY A 89 14.08 -34.30 11.22
CA GLY A 89 15.22 -33.60 11.81
C GLY A 89 16.49 -33.63 10.94
N THR A 90 16.46 -34.23 9.76
CA THR A 90 17.61 -34.26 8.83
C THR A 90 17.90 -32.85 8.32
N ARG A 91 19.16 -32.40 8.43
CA ARG A 91 19.64 -31.14 7.86
C ARG A 91 20.08 -31.35 6.41
N VAL A 92 19.48 -30.56 5.50
CA VAL A 92 19.84 -30.50 4.09
C VAL A 92 20.46 -29.14 3.80
N ASN A 93 21.76 -29.11 3.55
CA ASN A 93 22.48 -27.89 3.20
C ASN A 93 22.22 -27.52 1.73
N MET A 94 22.21 -26.21 1.44
CA MET A 94 22.02 -25.72 0.08
C MET A 94 23.28 -25.99 -0.76
N PRO A 95 23.13 -26.53 -1.98
CA PRO A 95 24.24 -26.64 -2.93
C PRO A 95 24.62 -25.25 -3.46
N GLN A 96 25.84 -25.10 -3.96
CA GLN A 96 26.34 -23.80 -4.44
C GLN A 96 25.48 -23.19 -5.54
N ASN A 97 24.87 -23.97 -6.40
CA ASN A 97 23.97 -23.51 -7.47
C ASN A 97 22.55 -23.12 -7.00
N ALA A 98 22.27 -23.25 -5.70
CA ALA A 98 21.03 -22.75 -5.10
C ALA A 98 21.06 -21.23 -4.79
N PHE A 99 22.20 -20.59 -4.97
CA PHE A 99 22.40 -19.15 -4.77
C PHE A 99 22.42 -18.46 -6.13
N VAL A 100 21.35 -17.72 -6.45
CA VAL A 100 21.17 -17.08 -7.75
C VAL A 100 21.19 -15.57 -7.58
N TYR A 101 22.13 -14.90 -8.26
CA TYR A 101 22.20 -13.45 -8.29
C TYR A 101 21.42 -12.92 -9.48
N GLN A 102 20.55 -11.95 -9.23
CA GLN A 102 19.72 -11.32 -10.26
C GLN A 102 19.55 -9.82 -10.01
N LEU A 103 18.95 -9.12 -10.95
CA LEU A 103 18.55 -7.73 -10.77
C LEU A 103 17.24 -7.70 -9.97
N PRO A 104 17.12 -6.86 -8.90
CA PRO A 104 15.86 -6.68 -8.20
C PRO A 104 14.74 -6.19 -9.13
N GLU A 105 13.50 -6.67 -8.91
CA GLU A 105 12.33 -6.25 -9.70
C GLU A 105 12.13 -4.74 -9.65
N GLU A 106 12.40 -4.11 -8.52
CA GLU A 106 12.29 -2.66 -8.30
C GLU A 106 13.27 -1.85 -9.16
N CYS A 107 14.31 -2.49 -9.71
CA CYS A 107 15.28 -1.87 -10.61
C CYS A 107 14.91 -1.99 -12.09
N ALA A 108 13.83 -2.71 -12.42
CA ALA A 108 13.40 -2.86 -13.80
C ALA A 108 13.16 -1.51 -14.46
N ASP A 109 13.42 -1.44 -15.76
CA ASP A 109 13.21 -0.27 -16.60
C ASP A 109 14.04 0.98 -16.24
N CYS A 110 15.03 0.85 -15.33
CA CYS A 110 15.95 1.94 -15.01
C CYS A 110 17.41 1.47 -14.91
N GLY A 111 18.16 1.64 -15.99
CA GLY A 111 19.56 1.22 -16.07
C GLY A 111 20.48 1.85 -14.99
N ARG A 112 20.06 2.94 -14.38
CA ARG A 112 20.80 3.61 -13.29
C ARG A 112 20.98 2.73 -12.05
N PHE A 113 20.06 1.79 -11.82
CA PHE A 113 20.06 0.90 -10.65
C PHE A 113 20.61 -0.51 -10.97
N ASN A 114 21.16 -0.73 -12.17
CA ASN A 114 21.70 -2.03 -12.56
C ASN A 114 22.91 -2.52 -11.74
N HIS A 115 23.46 -1.69 -10.86
CA HIS A 115 24.51 -2.07 -9.91
C HIS A 115 23.96 -2.81 -8.68
N LEU A 116 22.67 -2.65 -8.36
CA LEU A 116 22.03 -3.40 -7.27
C LEU A 116 21.94 -4.88 -7.59
N ARG A 117 21.98 -5.70 -6.57
CA ARG A 117 21.88 -7.16 -6.67
C ARG A 117 20.81 -7.68 -5.73
N GLU A 118 20.12 -8.71 -6.19
CA GLU A 118 19.28 -9.55 -5.36
C GLU A 118 19.86 -10.96 -5.36
N LEU A 119 20.10 -11.50 -4.16
CA LEU A 119 20.46 -12.89 -3.98
C LEU A 119 19.19 -13.69 -3.66
N ALA A 120 18.81 -14.57 -4.57
CA ALA A 120 17.77 -15.57 -4.34
C ALA A 120 18.42 -16.85 -3.78
N MET A 121 17.89 -17.35 -2.66
CA MET A 121 18.34 -18.57 -1.99
C MET A 121 17.30 -19.66 -2.16
N VAL A 122 17.55 -20.60 -3.07
CA VAL A 122 16.62 -21.69 -3.41
C VAL A 122 16.78 -22.85 -2.44
N HIS A 123 15.80 -23.06 -1.57
CA HIS A 123 15.82 -24.15 -0.61
C HIS A 123 15.57 -25.50 -1.27
N THR A 124 16.43 -26.48 -0.97
CA THR A 124 16.30 -27.88 -1.39
C THR A 124 15.83 -28.75 -0.23
N GLY A 125 15.21 -29.90 -0.53
CA GLY A 125 14.72 -30.81 0.50
C GLY A 125 13.48 -30.32 1.24
N MET A 126 12.75 -29.34 0.67
CA MET A 126 11.53 -28.82 1.26
C MET A 126 10.39 -29.85 1.22
N GLU A 127 9.71 -30.02 2.34
CA GLU A 127 8.53 -30.88 2.51
C GLU A 127 7.58 -30.28 3.54
N LEU A 128 6.37 -30.82 3.67
CA LEU A 128 5.45 -30.42 4.72
C LEU A 128 5.99 -30.78 6.12
N GLY A 129 6.10 -29.78 6.98
CA GLY A 129 6.65 -29.90 8.33
C GLY A 129 8.13 -29.59 8.41
N CYS A 130 8.82 -29.32 7.30
CA CYS A 130 10.20 -28.87 7.30
C CYS A 130 10.32 -27.45 7.88
N THR A 131 11.53 -27.10 8.32
CA THR A 131 11.91 -25.73 8.71
C THR A 131 13.00 -25.23 7.79
N ILE A 132 12.78 -24.09 7.13
CA ILE A 132 13.79 -23.39 6.36
C ILE A 132 14.52 -22.41 7.28
N VAL A 133 15.85 -22.35 7.15
CA VAL A 133 16.71 -21.46 7.93
C VAL A 133 17.53 -20.62 6.98
N VAL A 134 17.50 -19.31 7.20
CA VAL A 134 18.32 -18.32 6.50
C VAL A 134 19.04 -17.47 7.54
N ASP A 135 20.34 -17.28 7.36
CA ASP A 135 21.17 -16.48 8.23
C ASP A 135 22.23 -15.77 7.37
N TYR A 136 22.23 -14.44 7.41
CA TYR A 136 23.19 -13.62 6.68
C TYR A 136 23.55 -12.34 7.43
N THR A 137 24.66 -11.75 7.04
CA THR A 137 25.15 -10.46 7.53
C THR A 137 25.40 -9.52 6.36
N ILE A 138 24.95 -8.27 6.47
CA ILE A 138 25.26 -7.19 5.55
C ILE A 138 26.12 -6.16 6.31
N HIS A 139 27.35 -5.99 5.86
CA HIS A 139 28.21 -4.91 6.31
C HIS A 139 27.96 -3.66 5.45
N ARG A 140 27.62 -2.52 6.09
CA ARG A 140 27.29 -1.25 5.44
C ARG A 140 28.33 -0.18 5.74
N LYS A 141 28.74 0.55 4.71
CA LYS A 141 29.71 1.65 4.82
C LYS A 141 29.09 2.97 5.34
N HIS A 142 28.03 2.87 6.16
CA HIS A 142 27.41 4.01 6.83
C HIS A 142 26.80 3.57 8.17
N ASN A 143 26.68 4.52 9.11
CA ASN A 143 26.13 4.28 10.44
C ASN A 143 24.68 4.73 10.62
N THR A 144 23.98 5.08 9.55
CA THR A 144 22.56 5.44 9.61
C THR A 144 21.74 4.20 9.92
N LEU A 145 21.10 4.21 11.08
CA LEU A 145 20.13 3.21 11.49
C LEU A 145 18.72 3.80 11.35
N ASN A 146 17.90 3.18 10.54
CA ASN A 146 16.47 3.48 10.39
C ASN A 146 15.73 2.16 10.16
N ALA A 147 15.58 1.38 11.22
CA ALA A 147 14.92 0.09 11.19
C ALA A 147 13.41 0.25 11.36
N ARG A 148 12.65 -0.43 10.50
CA ARG A 148 11.19 -0.54 10.57
C ARG A 148 10.82 -2.02 10.50
N ILE A 149 10.45 -2.59 11.63
CA ILE A 149 10.15 -4.03 11.76
C ILE A 149 8.64 -4.19 11.93
N PRO A 150 7.91 -4.70 10.89
CA PRO A 150 6.52 -5.05 11.04
C PRO A 150 6.34 -6.15 12.10
N LEU A 151 5.46 -5.91 13.07
CA LEU A 151 5.15 -6.90 14.11
C LEU A 151 4.07 -7.89 13.67
N TRP A 152 3.33 -7.56 12.59
CA TRP A 152 2.44 -8.49 11.91
C TRP A 152 3.07 -8.93 10.60
N ARG A 153 3.12 -10.24 10.42
CA ARG A 153 3.67 -10.90 9.23
C ARG A 153 2.55 -11.71 8.54
N GLU A 154 2.83 -12.23 7.35
CA GLU A 154 1.91 -13.10 6.60
C GLU A 154 1.59 -14.43 7.30
N CYS A 155 2.38 -14.81 8.31
CA CYS A 155 2.13 -15.95 9.19
C CYS A 155 2.54 -15.59 10.65
N PRO A 156 2.07 -16.35 11.65
CA PRO A 156 2.40 -16.11 13.05
C PRO A 156 3.90 -16.19 13.31
N VAL A 157 4.38 -15.45 14.34
CA VAL A 157 5.78 -15.46 14.78
C VAL A 157 5.85 -15.91 16.25
N GLU A 158 6.48 -17.04 16.54
CA GLU A 158 6.66 -17.52 17.90
C GLU A 158 7.60 -16.63 18.70
N THR A 159 8.73 -16.24 18.09
CA THR A 159 9.71 -15.34 18.70
C THR A 159 10.25 -14.36 17.66
N LEU A 160 10.09 -13.06 17.91
CA LEU A 160 10.78 -11.99 17.19
C LEU A 160 11.76 -11.32 18.14
N GLU A 161 13.02 -11.20 17.71
CA GLU A 161 14.06 -10.47 18.43
C GLU A 161 14.54 -9.29 17.59
N ALA A 162 14.70 -8.13 18.22
CA ALA A 162 15.37 -6.97 17.64
C ALA A 162 16.45 -6.49 18.60
N VAL A 163 17.70 -6.56 18.16
CA VAL A 163 18.89 -6.24 18.96
C VAL A 163 19.65 -5.11 18.30
N VAL A 164 20.06 -4.11 19.08
CA VAL A 164 20.95 -3.05 18.60
C VAL A 164 22.10 -2.89 19.56
N ASN A 165 23.32 -3.12 19.05
CA ASN A 165 24.58 -2.85 19.72
C ASN A 165 25.09 -1.49 19.24
N TYR A 166 25.36 -0.55 20.16
CA TYR A 166 25.72 0.82 19.80
C TYR A 166 26.61 1.48 20.87
N ASP A 167 27.32 2.53 20.50
CA ASP A 167 28.18 3.30 21.42
C ASP A 167 27.32 4.08 22.43
N ASP A 168 27.78 4.18 23.70
CA ASP A 168 27.06 4.87 24.78
C ASP A 168 26.80 6.36 24.48
N GLY A 169 27.64 6.98 23.65
CA GLY A 169 27.46 8.36 23.19
C GLY A 169 26.40 8.56 22.09
N MET A 170 25.87 7.48 21.51
CA MET A 170 24.89 7.57 20.45
C MET A 170 23.47 7.78 21.00
N ASN A 171 22.72 8.70 20.40
CA ASN A 171 21.30 8.85 20.66
C ASN A 171 20.50 7.85 19.84
N LEU A 172 19.94 6.84 20.51
CA LEU A 172 19.04 5.87 19.90
C LEU A 172 17.60 6.19 20.31
N SER A 173 16.71 6.25 19.33
CA SER A 173 15.27 6.43 19.53
C SER A 173 14.53 5.20 19.06
N TYR A 174 13.44 4.85 19.74
CA TYR A 174 12.60 3.72 19.37
C TYR A 174 11.14 3.97 19.76
N ALA A 175 10.21 3.43 18.96
CA ALA A 175 8.78 3.51 19.17
C ALA A 175 8.07 2.31 18.54
N ILE A 176 6.88 2.00 19.03
CA ILE A 176 5.97 1.05 18.37
C ILE A 176 4.80 1.86 17.82
N ASP A 177 4.83 2.12 16.51
CA ASP A 177 3.71 2.73 15.80
C ASP A 177 2.58 1.71 15.71
N GLY A 178 1.32 2.15 15.81
CA GLY A 178 0.17 1.25 15.74
C GLY A 178 0.04 0.29 16.93
N SER A 179 0.70 0.58 18.07
CA SER A 179 0.69 -0.27 19.27
C SER A 179 -0.72 -0.58 19.80
N GLN A 180 -1.68 0.35 19.58
CA GLN A 180 -3.10 0.15 19.95
C GLN A 180 -3.77 -1.02 19.20
N ASN A 181 -3.20 -1.46 18.07
CA ASN A 181 -3.70 -2.57 17.26
C ASN A 181 -3.05 -3.90 17.67
N LEU A 182 -1.96 -3.83 18.44
CA LEU A 182 -1.20 -4.98 18.89
C LEU A 182 -1.90 -5.63 20.10
N GLN A 183 -2.61 -6.74 19.86
CA GLN A 183 -3.26 -7.49 20.92
C GLN A 183 -2.25 -8.49 21.53
N MET A 184 -1.50 -8.05 22.54
CA MET A 184 -0.50 -8.87 23.22
C MET A 184 -0.63 -8.72 24.73
N ASP A 185 -0.31 -9.80 25.45
CA ASP A 185 -0.11 -9.74 26.90
C ASP A 185 1.26 -9.08 27.20
N ASP A 186 1.33 -8.31 28.29
CA ASP A 186 2.59 -7.67 28.73
C ASP A 186 3.76 -8.67 28.90
N LYS A 187 3.46 -9.92 29.24
CA LYS A 187 4.46 -11.00 29.38
C LYS A 187 5.08 -11.44 28.05
N ASP A 188 4.43 -11.16 26.91
CA ASP A 188 4.86 -11.55 25.57
C ASP A 188 5.74 -10.47 24.92
N VAL A 189 5.89 -9.31 25.57
CA VAL A 189 6.79 -8.24 25.14
C VAL A 189 7.81 -7.97 26.23
N THR A 190 9.08 -8.10 25.92
CA THR A 190 10.16 -7.68 26.82
C THR A 190 11.07 -6.69 26.11
N ARG A 191 11.49 -5.67 26.87
CA ARG A 191 12.53 -4.74 26.47
C ARG A 191 13.58 -4.67 27.56
N SER A 192 14.84 -4.79 27.18
CA SER A 192 15.96 -4.54 28.08
C SER A 192 16.97 -3.62 27.43
N GLU A 193 17.61 -2.81 28.23
CA GLU A 193 18.83 -2.06 27.89
C GLU A 193 19.92 -2.46 28.86
N SER A 194 21.07 -2.80 28.35
CA SER A 194 22.26 -3.11 29.13
C SER A 194 23.44 -2.27 28.70
N ILE A 195 24.31 -1.93 29.64
CA ILE A 195 25.55 -1.19 29.40
C ILE A 195 26.70 -2.13 29.61
N ASN A 196 27.58 -2.24 28.62
CA ASN A 196 28.84 -2.90 28.77
C ASN A 196 29.93 -1.84 29.06
N THR A 197 30.36 -1.77 30.33
CA THR A 197 31.32 -0.78 30.80
C THR A 197 32.74 -1.04 30.29
N ASP A 198 33.05 -2.27 29.87
CA ASP A 198 34.40 -2.63 29.42
C ASP A 198 34.74 -2.02 28.05
N ASN A 199 33.72 -1.84 27.18
CA ASN A 199 33.91 -1.29 25.84
C ASN A 199 32.99 -0.06 25.56
N ASN A 200 32.40 0.53 26.58
CA ASN A 200 31.54 1.69 26.50
C ASN A 200 30.39 1.53 25.48
N SER A 201 29.80 0.34 25.39
CA SER A 201 28.71 0.04 24.47
C SER A 201 27.40 -0.21 25.20
N ARG A 202 26.29 0.00 24.50
CA ARG A 202 24.93 -0.33 24.95
C ARG A 202 24.32 -1.40 24.06
N VAL A 203 23.42 -2.17 24.63
CA VAL A 203 22.61 -3.15 23.91
C VAL A 203 21.16 -2.88 24.21
N LEU A 204 20.39 -2.49 23.20
CA LEU A 204 18.94 -2.49 23.23
C LEU A 204 18.45 -3.85 22.73
N HIS A 205 17.59 -4.52 23.48
CA HIS A 205 17.03 -5.80 23.09
C HIS A 205 15.50 -5.81 23.30
N TYR A 206 14.76 -5.98 22.22
CA TYR A 206 13.33 -6.29 22.21
C TYR A 206 13.10 -7.76 21.89
N THR A 207 12.21 -8.40 22.66
CA THR A 207 11.68 -9.72 22.34
C THR A 207 10.16 -9.65 22.33
N PHE A 208 9.55 -10.10 21.25
CA PHE A 208 8.12 -10.31 21.13
C PHE A 208 7.85 -11.80 20.95
N LYS A 209 6.86 -12.32 21.70
CA LYS A 209 6.45 -13.72 21.62
C LYS A 209 5.00 -13.82 21.16
N ASN A 210 4.68 -14.91 20.45
CA ASN A 210 3.30 -15.23 20.04
C ASN A 210 2.62 -14.13 19.19
N LEU A 211 3.40 -13.45 18.33
CA LEU A 211 2.85 -12.45 17.42
C LEU A 211 1.84 -13.09 16.47
N GLN A 212 0.70 -12.46 16.35
CA GLN A 212 -0.37 -12.92 15.48
C GLN A 212 -0.04 -12.67 14.02
N GLN A 213 -0.63 -13.46 13.14
CA GLN A 213 -0.61 -13.24 11.72
C GLN A 213 -1.35 -11.93 11.38
N ALA A 214 -0.85 -11.18 10.39
CA ALA A 214 -1.56 -10.05 9.83
C ALA A 214 -2.94 -10.46 9.30
N PRO A 215 -4.00 -9.68 9.54
CA PRO A 215 -5.29 -9.92 8.92
C PRO A 215 -5.17 -9.89 7.39
N ARG A 216 -5.67 -10.93 6.71
CA ARG A 216 -5.68 -11.01 5.25
C ARG A 216 -6.88 -10.26 4.68
N GLU A 217 -6.93 -8.96 4.95
CA GLU A 217 -8.03 -8.09 4.54
C GLU A 217 -7.55 -7.06 3.51
N PRO A 218 -8.02 -7.14 2.26
CA PRO A 218 -7.68 -6.15 1.23
C PRO A 218 -8.01 -4.74 1.67
N TYR A 219 -7.19 -3.77 1.24
CA TYR A 219 -7.38 -2.35 1.55
C TYR A 219 -7.33 -2.01 3.05
N MET A 220 -6.62 -2.80 3.86
CA MET A 220 -6.26 -2.40 5.21
C MET A 220 -5.30 -1.21 5.15
N PRO A 221 -5.47 -0.16 5.97
CA PRO A 221 -4.53 0.96 6.00
C PRO A 221 -3.12 0.49 6.36
N ALA A 222 -2.11 1.02 5.67
CA ALA A 222 -0.72 0.61 5.90
C ALA A 222 -0.22 0.97 7.31
N ASP A 223 -0.69 2.09 7.84
CA ASP A 223 -0.39 2.57 9.20
C ASP A 223 -1.14 1.79 10.31
N TYR A 224 -2.05 0.89 9.93
CA TYR A 224 -2.72 0.00 10.87
C TYR A 224 -1.83 -1.16 11.33
N ILE A 225 -0.79 -1.51 10.56
CA ILE A 225 0.16 -2.57 10.92
C ILE A 225 1.08 -2.06 12.03
N PRO A 226 1.16 -2.75 13.18
CA PRO A 226 2.10 -2.39 14.22
C PRO A 226 3.54 -2.53 13.74
N VAL A 227 4.37 -1.51 13.95
CA VAL A 227 5.76 -1.47 13.48
C VAL A 227 6.67 -1.01 14.62
N LEU A 228 7.67 -1.82 14.97
CA LEU A 228 8.77 -1.37 15.82
C LEU A 228 9.72 -0.52 14.97
N ARG A 229 9.89 0.73 15.35
CA ARG A 229 10.86 1.66 14.77
C ARG A 229 12.06 1.80 15.70
N ILE A 230 13.26 1.70 15.15
CA ILE A 230 14.53 1.96 15.87
C ILE A 230 15.39 2.81 14.96
N PHE A 231 15.84 3.98 15.44
CA PHE A 231 16.60 4.91 14.61
C PHE A 231 17.57 5.76 15.45
N ASN A 232 18.69 6.14 14.84
CA ASN A 232 19.74 6.97 15.47
C ASN A 232 19.71 8.44 14.99
N GLY A 233 18.55 8.92 14.56
CA GLY A 233 18.32 10.27 14.04
C GLY A 233 17.54 10.22 12.72
N THR A 234 17.18 11.40 12.22
CA THR A 234 16.58 11.52 10.88
C THR A 234 17.66 11.18 9.83
N PRO A 235 17.38 10.29 8.89
CA PRO A 235 18.32 9.99 7.81
C PRO A 235 18.71 11.28 7.08
N GLN A 236 20.03 11.50 6.95
CA GLN A 236 20.54 12.63 6.18
C GLN A 236 20.65 12.19 4.72
N PHE A 237 19.83 12.78 3.88
CA PHE A 237 19.89 12.52 2.45
C PHE A 237 20.99 13.38 1.82
N ASN A 238 21.87 12.73 1.07
CA ASN A 238 22.91 13.38 0.28
C ASN A 238 22.27 13.91 -1.01
N THR A 239 21.95 15.21 -1.02
CA THR A 239 21.46 15.89 -2.22
C THR A 239 22.64 16.46 -3.01
N PRO A 240 22.54 16.56 -4.35
CA PRO A 240 23.58 17.20 -5.15
C PRO A 240 23.86 18.62 -4.69
N GLU A 241 25.15 18.99 -4.64
CA GLU A 241 25.55 20.37 -4.43
C GLU A 241 25.24 21.20 -5.71
N GLY A 242 24.75 22.42 -5.54
CA GLY A 242 24.53 23.38 -6.62
C GLY A 242 23.13 23.95 -6.67
N ASP A 243 22.85 24.70 -7.75
CA ASP A 243 21.56 25.31 -8.00
C ASP A 243 20.49 24.22 -8.17
N GLN A 244 19.47 24.26 -7.33
CA GLN A 244 18.34 23.34 -7.37
C GLN A 244 17.30 23.70 -8.44
N THR A 245 17.53 24.76 -9.22
CA THR A 245 16.68 25.08 -10.36
C THR A 245 16.94 24.11 -11.50
N PHE A 246 15.89 23.80 -12.24
CA PHE A 246 15.98 22.90 -13.38
C PHE A 246 15.18 23.46 -14.56
N THR A 247 15.89 24.04 -15.51
CA THR A 247 15.30 24.81 -16.64
C THR A 247 15.02 23.95 -17.87
N GLU A 248 15.63 22.76 -18.00
CA GLU A 248 15.49 21.88 -19.18
C GLU A 248 14.04 21.38 -19.39
N ALA A 249 13.23 21.38 -18.33
CA ALA A 249 11.82 21.04 -18.43
C ALA A 249 10.90 22.20 -18.84
N SER A 250 11.39 23.42 -18.96
CA SER A 250 10.54 24.63 -19.19
C SER A 250 9.65 24.52 -20.42
N ASP A 251 10.16 23.99 -21.53
CA ASP A 251 9.36 23.81 -22.75
C ASP A 251 8.23 22.79 -22.57
N ALA A 252 8.47 21.73 -21.80
CA ALA A 252 7.45 20.75 -21.46
C ALA A 252 6.43 21.35 -20.49
N MET A 253 6.88 22.11 -19.48
CA MET A 253 6.04 22.78 -18.49
C MET A 253 5.19 23.89 -19.10
N GLY A 254 5.71 24.65 -20.07
CA GLY A 254 4.93 25.65 -20.80
C GLY A 254 3.71 25.07 -21.54
N LYS A 255 3.76 23.78 -21.93
CA LYS A 255 2.61 23.06 -22.51
C LYS A 255 1.66 22.53 -21.43
N VAL A 256 2.16 22.29 -20.23
CA VAL A 256 1.42 21.75 -19.08
C VAL A 256 0.71 22.85 -18.31
N GLN A 257 1.25 24.09 -18.30
CA GLN A 257 0.63 25.26 -17.70
C GLN A 257 -0.74 25.54 -18.33
N GLY A 258 -1.72 24.78 -17.86
CA GLY A 258 -3.08 24.81 -18.35
C GLY A 258 -3.85 26.05 -17.85
N LYS A 259 -5.07 26.20 -18.32
CA LYS A 259 -6.03 27.19 -17.86
C LYS A 259 -6.49 26.82 -16.44
N GLY A 260 -6.11 27.62 -15.44
CA GLY A 260 -6.53 27.38 -14.07
C GLY A 260 -5.82 28.30 -13.08
N GLY A 261 -6.20 28.23 -11.80
CA GLY A 261 -5.52 28.90 -10.71
C GLY A 261 -4.17 28.26 -10.36
N VAL A 262 -3.48 28.84 -9.39
CA VAL A 262 -2.13 28.39 -8.97
C VAL A 262 -2.13 26.89 -8.56
N LYS A 263 -3.16 26.44 -7.83
CA LYS A 263 -3.26 25.04 -7.38
C LYS A 263 -3.40 24.07 -8.55
N GLU A 264 -4.17 24.41 -9.56
CA GLU A 264 -4.36 23.63 -10.77
C GLU A 264 -3.06 23.54 -11.59
N GLN A 265 -2.31 24.65 -11.70
CA GLN A 265 -1.00 24.67 -12.37
C GLN A 265 0.03 23.80 -11.66
N VAL A 266 0.16 23.95 -10.35
CA VAL A 266 1.06 23.13 -9.51
C VAL A 266 0.69 21.64 -9.59
N SER A 267 -0.60 21.32 -9.55
CA SER A 267 -1.10 19.94 -9.70
C SER A 267 -0.77 19.38 -11.09
N ALA A 268 -0.89 20.19 -12.15
CA ALA A 268 -0.58 19.75 -13.49
C ALA A 268 0.90 19.41 -13.68
N MET A 269 1.83 20.22 -13.12
CA MET A 269 3.27 19.95 -13.13
C MET A 269 3.60 18.66 -12.35
N ARG A 270 3.02 18.47 -11.16
CA ARG A 270 3.15 17.24 -10.40
C ARG A 270 2.64 16.03 -11.19
N ASN A 271 1.47 16.14 -11.82
CA ASN A 271 0.89 15.05 -12.59
C ASN A 271 1.79 14.68 -13.77
N TYR A 272 2.42 15.66 -14.41
CA TYR A 272 3.39 15.43 -15.47
C TYR A 272 4.58 14.59 -14.98
N VAL A 273 5.17 14.95 -13.84
CA VAL A 273 6.28 14.18 -13.23
C VAL A 273 5.84 12.78 -12.84
N VAL A 274 4.62 12.63 -12.28
CA VAL A 274 4.08 11.31 -11.92
C VAL A 274 3.91 10.42 -13.14
N ASP A 275 3.43 10.97 -14.27
CA ASP A 275 3.14 10.21 -15.49
C ASP A 275 4.37 9.88 -16.34
N ASN A 276 5.38 10.75 -16.34
CA ASN A 276 6.49 10.67 -17.29
C ASN A 276 7.80 10.19 -16.65
N ILE A 277 7.92 10.16 -15.35
CA ILE A 277 9.09 9.64 -14.63
C ILE A 277 8.72 8.34 -13.94
N HIS A 278 9.32 7.23 -14.35
CA HIS A 278 9.09 5.93 -13.74
C HIS A 278 9.54 5.94 -12.27
N LEU A 279 8.72 5.38 -11.37
CA LEU A 279 9.06 5.25 -9.95
C LEU A 279 9.69 3.89 -9.67
N ASN A 280 10.95 3.91 -9.26
CA ASN A 280 11.64 2.73 -8.73
C ASN A 280 11.56 2.77 -7.20
N ASP A 281 10.80 1.86 -6.60
CA ASP A 281 10.53 1.84 -5.15
C ASP A 281 11.66 1.16 -4.34
N ILE A 282 12.88 1.65 -4.55
CA ILE A 282 14.10 1.16 -3.91
C ILE A 282 14.23 1.75 -2.51
N ASN A 283 14.58 0.92 -1.54
CA ASN A 283 14.86 1.39 -0.19
C ASN A 283 16.06 2.36 -0.20
N PRO A 284 15.92 3.58 0.31
CA PRO A 284 17.01 4.59 0.31
C PRO A 284 18.32 4.10 0.96
N SER A 285 18.26 3.17 1.91
CA SER A 285 19.47 2.62 2.55
C SER A 285 20.39 1.91 1.57
N HIS A 286 19.85 1.21 0.54
CA HIS A 286 20.65 0.57 -0.51
C HIS A 286 21.35 1.57 -1.44
N LEU A 287 20.94 2.84 -1.40
CA LEU A 287 21.55 3.93 -2.16
C LEU A 287 22.41 4.84 -1.28
N GLY A 288 22.66 4.45 -0.01
CA GLY A 288 23.36 5.28 0.95
C GLY A 288 22.68 6.64 1.17
N TYR A 289 21.34 6.69 1.04
CA TYR A 289 20.53 7.92 1.13
C TYR A 289 20.95 8.99 0.11
N THR A 290 21.45 8.60 -1.05
CA THR A 290 21.83 9.54 -2.13
C THR A 290 20.65 9.85 -3.02
N VAL A 291 20.44 11.14 -3.32
CA VAL A 291 19.41 11.65 -4.22
C VAL A 291 20.08 12.10 -5.52
N ALA A 292 19.52 11.71 -6.66
CA ALA A 292 20.03 12.16 -7.95
C ALA A 292 19.72 13.63 -8.22
N SER A 293 20.55 14.28 -9.06
CA SER A 293 20.20 15.62 -9.52
C SER A 293 18.92 15.61 -10.37
N PRO A 294 18.15 16.70 -10.39
CA PRO A 294 16.98 16.85 -11.24
C PRO A 294 17.24 16.51 -12.72
N ALA A 295 18.40 16.94 -13.24
CA ALA A 295 18.81 16.65 -14.63
C ALA A 295 18.99 15.15 -14.89
N VAL A 296 19.62 14.42 -13.96
CA VAL A 296 19.79 12.96 -14.08
C VAL A 296 18.44 12.27 -14.09
N THR A 297 17.55 12.62 -13.17
CA THR A 297 16.21 12.01 -13.07
C THR A 297 15.37 12.30 -14.32
N TRP A 298 15.42 13.52 -14.82
CA TRP A 298 14.74 13.92 -16.07
C TRP A 298 15.24 13.14 -17.28
N ASN A 299 16.58 13.14 -17.47
CA ASN A 299 17.20 12.54 -18.67
C ASN A 299 17.09 11.01 -18.69
N THR A 300 17.07 10.37 -17.52
CA THR A 300 16.86 8.91 -17.42
C THR A 300 15.41 8.50 -17.46
N GLY A 301 14.46 9.42 -17.21
CA GLY A 301 13.02 9.14 -17.15
C GLY A 301 12.62 8.23 -15.99
N CYS A 302 13.49 8.02 -15.00
CA CYS A 302 13.25 7.13 -13.88
C CYS A 302 13.99 7.58 -12.61
N GLY A 303 13.51 7.13 -11.44
CA GLY A 303 14.15 7.46 -10.17
C GLY A 303 13.37 6.99 -8.96
N THR A 304 14.00 7.12 -7.79
CA THR A 304 13.35 6.88 -6.50
C THR A 304 12.30 7.96 -6.19
N ALA A 305 11.55 7.75 -5.12
CA ALA A 305 10.62 8.76 -4.61
C ALA A 305 11.34 10.08 -4.29
N ALA A 306 12.51 10.01 -3.67
CA ALA A 306 13.31 11.20 -3.34
C ALA A 306 13.83 11.91 -4.61
N ASP A 307 14.27 11.17 -5.63
CA ASP A 307 14.71 11.73 -6.91
C ASP A 307 13.57 12.47 -7.62
N LYS A 308 12.38 11.87 -7.66
CA LYS A 308 11.18 12.50 -8.26
C LYS A 308 10.75 13.74 -7.49
N ALA A 309 10.84 13.72 -6.16
CA ALA A 309 10.51 14.88 -5.33
C ALA A 309 11.52 16.01 -5.55
N ALA A 310 12.81 15.71 -5.64
CA ALA A 310 13.85 16.69 -5.95
C ALA A 310 13.62 17.33 -7.34
N LEU A 311 13.31 16.51 -8.34
CA LEU A 311 12.98 17.01 -9.69
C LEU A 311 11.75 17.92 -9.69
N LEU A 312 10.64 17.50 -9.05
CA LEU A 312 9.43 18.31 -8.99
C LEU A 312 9.66 19.63 -8.24
N ALA A 313 10.38 19.59 -7.11
CA ALA A 313 10.72 20.81 -6.37
C ALA A 313 11.53 21.80 -7.22
N ALA A 314 12.54 21.30 -7.96
CA ALA A 314 13.35 22.10 -8.87
C ALA A 314 12.54 22.72 -10.02
N ILE A 315 11.64 21.95 -10.64
CA ILE A 315 10.70 22.45 -11.66
C ILE A 315 9.84 23.58 -11.09
N LEU A 316 9.22 23.35 -9.93
CA LEU A 316 8.35 24.36 -9.31
C LEU A 316 9.11 25.64 -8.94
N VAL A 317 10.33 25.52 -8.43
CA VAL A 317 11.20 26.67 -8.13
C VAL A 317 11.54 27.44 -9.41
N ASN A 318 11.88 26.75 -10.52
CA ASN A 318 12.14 27.37 -11.81
C ASN A 318 10.92 28.13 -12.36
N GLU A 319 9.73 27.60 -12.15
CA GLU A 319 8.46 28.24 -12.55
C GLU A 319 8.00 29.36 -11.58
N GLY A 320 8.84 29.74 -10.62
CA GLY A 320 8.63 30.87 -9.70
C GLY A 320 7.84 30.53 -8.44
N TYR A 321 7.61 29.24 -8.16
CA TYR A 321 6.95 28.83 -6.91
C TYR A 321 7.98 28.64 -5.79
N ARG A 322 7.57 28.93 -4.55
CA ARG A 322 8.35 28.57 -3.38
C ARG A 322 8.07 27.11 -3.02
N ALA A 323 8.95 26.19 -3.41
CA ALA A 323 8.79 24.76 -3.21
C ALA A 323 10.06 24.13 -2.62
N PHE A 324 9.89 23.02 -1.89
CA PHE A 324 10.99 22.25 -1.31
C PHE A 324 10.55 20.78 -1.07
N VAL A 325 11.52 19.88 -1.03
CA VAL A 325 11.29 18.47 -0.71
C VAL A 325 10.93 18.30 0.75
N SER A 326 9.98 17.44 1.06
CA SER A 326 9.47 17.18 2.41
C SER A 326 9.12 15.70 2.61
N GLY A 327 8.68 15.33 3.82
CA GLY A 327 8.45 13.94 4.22
C GLY A 327 9.68 13.27 4.83
N GLU A 328 9.48 12.28 5.70
CA GLU A 328 10.58 11.55 6.37
C GLU A 328 11.52 10.86 5.37
N ASN A 329 10.99 10.40 4.24
CA ASN A 329 11.74 9.70 3.19
C ASN A 329 11.99 10.59 1.97
N MET A 330 11.84 11.91 2.08
CA MET A 330 11.93 12.87 0.97
C MET A 330 11.00 12.49 -0.22
N ASP A 331 9.81 11.97 0.06
CA ASP A 331 8.90 11.43 -0.94
C ASP A 331 7.69 12.34 -1.24
N MET A 332 7.74 13.56 -0.75
CA MET A 332 6.74 14.61 -0.95
C MET A 332 7.38 15.92 -1.36
N VAL A 333 6.60 16.80 -1.93
CA VAL A 333 6.99 18.20 -2.19
C VAL A 333 6.02 19.12 -1.49
N SER A 334 6.56 20.05 -0.72
CA SER A 334 5.82 21.17 -0.13
C SER A 334 5.91 22.39 -1.04
N VAL A 335 4.80 23.10 -1.22
CA VAL A 335 4.72 24.35 -1.98
C VAL A 335 3.95 25.40 -1.18
N ILE A 336 4.45 26.64 -1.17
CA ILE A 336 3.80 27.74 -0.48
C ILE A 336 2.92 28.52 -1.47
N ILE A 337 1.62 28.55 -1.23
CA ILE A 337 0.62 29.29 -2.00
C ILE A 337 -0.14 30.20 -1.04
N ASP A 338 -0.15 31.49 -1.29
CA ASP A 338 -0.82 32.49 -0.44
C ASP A 338 -0.47 32.36 1.05
N THR A 339 0.80 32.15 1.38
CA THR A 339 1.35 31.95 2.73
C THR A 339 1.04 30.59 3.40
N LEU A 340 0.24 29.75 2.77
CA LEU A 340 -0.11 28.42 3.27
C LEU A 340 0.77 27.34 2.62
N GLU A 341 1.19 26.36 3.41
CA GLU A 341 1.95 25.20 2.92
C GLU A 341 1.02 24.10 2.42
N TYR A 342 1.22 23.68 1.19
CA TYR A 342 0.52 22.55 0.59
C TYR A 342 1.51 21.43 0.28
N ARG A 343 1.09 20.17 0.47
CA ARG A 343 1.88 19.00 0.16
C ARG A 343 1.36 18.27 -1.07
N LEU A 344 2.30 17.83 -1.89
CA LEU A 344 2.07 17.05 -3.11
C LEU A 344 2.73 15.67 -2.96
N SER A 345 1.95 14.62 -3.21
CA SER A 345 2.51 13.29 -3.38
C SER A 345 3.17 13.17 -4.75
N ILE A 346 4.34 12.55 -4.81
CA ILE A 346 5.01 12.20 -6.08
C ILE A 346 4.68 10.77 -6.54
N ARG A 347 3.97 10.01 -5.72
CA ARG A 347 3.56 8.63 -6.01
C ARG A 347 2.20 8.55 -6.70
N SER A 348 1.38 9.58 -6.57
CA SER A 348 0.01 9.61 -7.08
C SER A 348 -0.41 11.01 -7.52
N LYS A 349 -1.51 11.06 -8.30
CA LYS A 349 -2.16 12.31 -8.73
C LYS A 349 -3.20 12.80 -7.71
N ALA A 350 -3.02 12.46 -6.47
CA ALA A 350 -3.88 12.91 -5.38
C ALA A 350 -3.99 14.45 -5.34
N PRO A 351 -5.12 15.03 -4.92
CA PRO A 351 -5.24 16.46 -4.71
C PRO A 351 -4.13 17.01 -3.80
N ILE A 352 -3.73 18.26 -4.03
CA ILE A 352 -2.77 18.93 -3.13
C ILE A 352 -3.44 19.18 -1.77
N GLN A 353 -2.72 18.86 -0.71
CA GLN A 353 -3.24 18.94 0.66
C GLN A 353 -2.65 20.11 1.42
N LEU A 354 -3.48 20.84 2.17
CA LEU A 354 -2.99 21.83 3.12
C LEU A 354 -2.27 21.13 4.27
N TYR A 355 -1.04 21.54 4.55
CA TYR A 355 -0.25 20.92 5.62
C TYR A 355 -0.91 21.16 6.99
N GLY A 356 -1.04 20.10 7.77
CA GLY A 356 -1.67 20.15 9.10
C GLY A 356 -3.20 19.95 9.10
N GLU A 357 -3.85 19.90 7.94
CA GLU A 357 -5.27 19.54 7.85
C GLU A 357 -5.41 18.09 7.35
N ALA A 358 -6.08 17.27 8.15
CA ALA A 358 -6.50 15.95 7.71
C ALA A 358 -7.75 16.11 6.84
N HIS A 359 -7.57 16.21 5.53
CA HIS A 359 -8.69 16.16 4.59
C HIS A 359 -8.79 14.78 3.96
N ASP A 360 -9.99 14.23 3.99
CA ASP A 360 -10.32 13.10 3.13
C ASP A 360 -10.26 13.56 1.67
N GLU A 361 -9.35 12.97 0.90
CA GLU A 361 -9.30 13.20 -0.55
C GLU A 361 -10.60 12.73 -1.18
N VAL A 362 -11.36 13.67 -1.73
CA VAL A 362 -12.63 13.35 -2.40
C VAL A 362 -12.40 13.30 -3.91
N ALA A 363 -12.37 12.11 -4.47
CA ALA A 363 -12.33 11.93 -5.92
C ALA A 363 -13.66 12.42 -6.53
N THR A 364 -13.63 13.54 -7.25
CA THR A 364 -14.81 14.12 -7.86
C THR A 364 -14.84 13.84 -9.36
N LEU A 365 -15.97 13.30 -9.84
CA LEU A 365 -16.25 13.13 -11.26
C LEU A 365 -17.66 13.59 -11.58
N LYS A 366 -17.78 14.48 -12.57
CA LYS A 366 -19.08 14.84 -13.16
C LYS A 366 -19.02 14.58 -14.66
N ALA A 367 -19.88 13.71 -15.16
CA ALA A 367 -19.97 13.36 -16.57
C ALA A 367 -21.41 13.54 -17.06
N ASP A 368 -21.56 14.31 -18.16
CA ASP A 368 -22.80 14.44 -18.89
C ASP A 368 -22.57 13.90 -20.31
N ASN A 369 -23.24 12.78 -20.64
CA ASN A 369 -23.02 12.06 -21.88
C ASN A 369 -24.30 11.97 -22.69
N SER A 370 -24.12 11.79 -24.00
CA SER A 370 -25.23 11.49 -24.95
C SER A 370 -24.87 10.22 -25.73
N PRO A 371 -24.86 9.05 -25.06
CA PRO A 371 -24.50 7.81 -25.71
C PRO A 371 -25.54 7.39 -26.72
N GLU A 372 -25.10 6.66 -27.74
CA GLU A 372 -25.99 6.03 -28.72
C GLU A 372 -26.84 4.95 -28.04
N ALA A 373 -28.11 4.85 -28.43
CA ALA A 373 -29.04 3.87 -27.91
C ALA A 373 -28.92 2.56 -28.71
N ASN A 374 -28.20 1.59 -28.16
CA ASN A 374 -28.03 0.28 -28.78
C ASN A 374 -29.04 -0.72 -28.20
N PHE A 375 -29.82 -1.33 -29.09
CA PHE A 375 -30.90 -2.25 -28.73
C PHE A 375 -30.60 -3.66 -29.23
N ASP A 376 -30.79 -4.63 -28.33
CA ASP A 376 -30.87 -6.05 -28.70
C ASP A 376 -32.34 -6.48 -28.73
N THR A 377 -32.76 -7.20 -29.77
CA THR A 377 -34.14 -7.70 -29.90
C THR A 377 -34.36 -8.86 -28.95
N LEU A 378 -35.45 -8.78 -28.20
CA LEU A 378 -35.98 -9.84 -27.35
C LEU A 378 -37.25 -10.44 -27.97
N GLU A 379 -37.78 -11.48 -27.36
CA GLU A 379 -39.04 -12.10 -27.78
C GLU A 379 -40.24 -11.13 -27.50
N ASP A 380 -41.37 -11.35 -28.18
CA ASP A 380 -42.65 -10.67 -27.99
C ASP A 380 -42.62 -9.13 -28.18
N GLY A 381 -41.77 -8.62 -29.07
CA GLY A 381 -41.67 -7.19 -29.40
C GLY A 381 -41.05 -6.35 -28.28
N PHE A 382 -40.27 -7.00 -27.42
CA PHE A 382 -39.43 -6.32 -26.44
C PHE A 382 -38.00 -6.15 -26.96
N TYR A 383 -37.31 -5.17 -26.39
CA TYR A 383 -35.92 -4.86 -26.66
C TYR A 383 -35.17 -4.69 -25.32
N SER A 384 -33.88 -4.96 -25.29
CA SER A 384 -33.02 -4.54 -24.22
C SER A 384 -32.13 -3.38 -24.66
N LEU A 385 -32.03 -2.35 -23.83
CA LEU A 385 -31.13 -1.23 -24.00
C LEU A 385 -30.02 -1.37 -22.97
N SER A 386 -28.78 -1.57 -23.43
CA SER A 386 -27.59 -1.56 -22.59
C SER A 386 -27.21 -0.15 -22.21
N LEU A 387 -27.04 0.12 -20.91
CA LEU A 387 -26.60 1.41 -20.43
C LEU A 387 -25.09 1.58 -20.61
N ALA A 388 -24.66 2.82 -20.87
CA ALA A 388 -23.25 3.18 -20.85
C ALA A 388 -22.62 2.81 -19.50
N PRO A 389 -21.36 2.36 -19.51
CA PRO A 389 -20.65 2.00 -18.28
C PRO A 389 -20.55 3.20 -17.33
N LEU A 390 -20.31 2.92 -16.06
CA LEU A 390 -20.04 3.98 -15.08
C LEU A 390 -18.75 4.70 -15.48
N ALA A 391 -18.79 6.03 -15.56
CA ALA A 391 -17.65 6.86 -15.93
C ALA A 391 -16.56 6.90 -14.84
N GLY A 392 -16.94 6.54 -13.60
CA GLY A 392 -16.00 6.42 -12.47
C GLY A 392 -16.42 5.28 -11.57
N GLU A 393 -15.42 4.61 -11.00
CA GLU A 393 -15.62 3.58 -9.98
C GLU A 393 -14.97 4.04 -8.67
N PRO A 394 -15.54 3.67 -7.50
CA PRO A 394 -14.82 3.81 -6.24
C PRO A 394 -13.55 2.94 -6.28
N ALA A 395 -12.52 3.35 -5.55
CA ALA A 395 -11.24 2.63 -5.50
C ALA A 395 -11.41 1.15 -5.11
N VAL A 396 -12.43 0.87 -4.29
CA VAL A 396 -12.74 -0.48 -3.80
C VAL A 396 -13.93 -1.06 -4.54
N ARG A 397 -13.75 -2.26 -5.11
CA ARG A 397 -14.81 -2.99 -5.81
C ARG A 397 -15.54 -3.95 -4.87
N ALA A 398 -16.88 -4.05 -4.98
CA ALA A 398 -17.70 -4.91 -4.11
C ALA A 398 -17.26 -6.38 -4.12
N ARG A 399 -16.82 -6.90 -5.27
CA ARG A 399 -16.37 -8.30 -5.42
C ARG A 399 -15.10 -8.63 -4.64
N SER A 400 -14.28 -7.62 -4.28
CA SER A 400 -13.08 -7.80 -3.46
C SER A 400 -13.34 -7.64 -1.96
N LEU A 401 -14.59 -7.34 -1.56
CA LEU A 401 -14.98 -7.14 -0.18
C LEU A 401 -15.46 -8.44 0.47
N ALA A 402 -14.82 -8.83 1.56
CA ALA A 402 -15.28 -9.92 2.41
C ALA A 402 -16.68 -9.64 3.01
N LEU A 403 -17.33 -10.66 3.58
CA LEU A 403 -18.62 -10.47 4.25
C LEU A 403 -18.49 -9.67 5.55
N THR A 404 -17.40 -9.90 6.27
CA THR A 404 -17.06 -9.25 7.54
C THR A 404 -15.59 -8.82 7.51
N ARG A 405 -15.24 -7.88 8.36
CA ARG A 405 -13.89 -7.35 8.53
C ARG A 405 -13.56 -7.17 10.00
N THR A 406 -12.29 -7.26 10.32
CA THR A 406 -11.72 -7.00 11.65
C THR A 406 -10.87 -5.74 11.68
N THR A 407 -10.47 -5.23 10.51
CA THR A 407 -9.67 -4.00 10.37
C THR A 407 -10.44 -2.92 9.62
N PRO A 408 -10.12 -1.63 9.80
CA PRO A 408 -10.65 -0.57 8.98
C PRO A 408 -10.36 -0.78 7.49
N LEU A 409 -11.17 -0.17 6.63
CA LEU A 409 -11.00 -0.22 5.18
C LEU A 409 -10.56 1.14 4.65
N GLN A 410 -9.44 1.19 3.94
CA GLN A 410 -9.03 2.37 3.17
C GLN A 410 -9.74 2.37 1.84
N SER A 411 -10.80 3.17 1.70
CA SER A 411 -11.67 3.15 0.52
C SER A 411 -11.48 4.33 -0.43
N GLY A 412 -11.03 5.46 0.08
CA GLY A 412 -11.10 6.74 -0.60
C GLY A 412 -12.50 7.35 -0.58
N ALA A 413 -12.61 8.63 -0.24
CA ALA A 413 -13.84 9.39 -0.36
C ALA A 413 -14.10 9.74 -1.85
N CYS A 414 -15.36 9.81 -2.27
CA CYS A 414 -15.67 10.21 -3.64
C CYS A 414 -17.04 10.91 -3.77
N ASP A 415 -17.16 11.74 -4.79
CA ASP A 415 -18.41 12.35 -5.25
C ASP A 415 -18.53 12.15 -6.76
N LEU A 416 -19.18 11.05 -7.16
CA LEU A 416 -19.34 10.65 -8.54
C LEU A 416 -20.75 10.98 -9.01
N ALA A 417 -20.90 11.70 -10.11
CA ALA A 417 -22.17 12.01 -10.75
C ALA A 417 -22.06 11.80 -12.27
N GLN A 418 -22.95 10.99 -12.80
CA GLN A 418 -23.07 10.72 -14.22
C GLN A 418 -24.50 10.90 -14.67
N THR A 419 -24.68 11.64 -15.76
CA THR A 419 -25.97 11.78 -16.45
C THR A 419 -25.78 11.30 -17.89
N ASP A 420 -26.56 10.29 -18.30
CA ASP A 420 -26.62 9.81 -19.67
C ASP A 420 -27.97 10.11 -20.25
N THR A 421 -28.00 10.74 -21.44
CA THR A 421 -29.24 11.06 -22.16
C THR A 421 -29.26 10.30 -23.48
N TYR A 422 -30.18 9.33 -23.60
CA TYR A 422 -30.42 8.56 -24.81
C TYR A 422 -31.54 9.14 -25.61
N ILE A 423 -31.41 9.20 -26.92
CA ILE A 423 -32.48 9.53 -27.85
C ILE A 423 -33.08 8.21 -28.34
N LEU A 424 -34.33 7.98 -27.98
CA LEU A 424 -35.02 6.74 -28.34
C LEU A 424 -35.75 6.87 -29.69
N PRO A 425 -35.91 5.78 -30.45
CA PRO A 425 -36.75 5.71 -31.61
C PRO A 425 -38.21 6.10 -31.26
N LYS A 426 -38.93 6.62 -32.25
CA LYS A 426 -40.36 6.96 -32.10
C LYS A 426 -41.18 5.71 -31.70
N GLY A 427 -42.00 5.82 -30.68
CA GLY A 427 -42.81 4.70 -30.20
C GLY A 427 -42.13 3.86 -29.13
N MET A 428 -40.80 3.92 -28.98
CA MET A 428 -40.08 3.14 -27.96
C MET A 428 -40.39 3.61 -26.55
N LYS A 429 -40.76 2.70 -25.66
CA LYS A 429 -41.14 2.98 -24.27
C LYS A 429 -40.33 2.15 -23.27
N LEU A 430 -39.92 2.80 -22.21
CA LEU A 430 -39.32 2.16 -21.04
C LEU A 430 -40.40 1.37 -20.28
N MET A 431 -40.15 0.09 -20.01
CA MET A 431 -41.08 -0.84 -19.35
C MET A 431 -40.91 -0.90 -17.83
N GLY A 432 -40.41 0.15 -17.24
CA GLY A 432 -40.26 0.28 -15.79
C GLY A 432 -39.16 1.28 -15.48
N GLY A 433 -39.50 2.37 -14.83
CA GLY A 433 -38.52 3.33 -14.34
C GLY A 433 -37.78 2.77 -13.13
N VAL A 434 -36.52 3.20 -12.96
CA VAL A 434 -35.74 2.91 -11.76
C VAL A 434 -35.60 4.21 -10.96
N ASN A 435 -35.86 4.14 -9.68
CA ASN A 435 -35.56 5.22 -8.74
C ASN A 435 -35.09 4.58 -7.43
N ASP A 436 -33.81 4.26 -7.41
CA ASP A 436 -33.14 3.62 -6.28
C ASP A 436 -32.31 4.63 -5.51
N LYS A 437 -32.49 4.63 -4.20
CA LYS A 437 -31.78 5.53 -3.30
C LYS A 437 -31.41 4.77 -2.03
N LEU A 438 -30.14 4.80 -1.69
CA LEU A 438 -29.59 4.22 -0.48
C LEU A 438 -28.71 5.25 0.22
N SER A 439 -28.85 5.39 1.54
CA SER A 439 -28.05 6.32 2.33
C SER A 439 -27.78 5.74 3.70
N PHE A 440 -26.54 5.88 4.15
CA PHE A 440 -26.10 5.54 5.49
C PHE A 440 -25.32 6.72 6.05
N ASP A 441 -25.76 7.20 7.21
CA ASP A 441 -25.14 8.32 7.91
C ASP A 441 -23.66 8.05 8.21
N GLY A 442 -22.80 9.02 7.96
CA GLY A 442 -21.36 8.91 8.16
C GLY A 442 -20.62 7.95 7.22
N VAL A 443 -21.32 7.29 6.28
CA VAL A 443 -20.77 6.39 5.26
C VAL A 443 -20.90 6.98 3.87
N GLY A 444 -22.10 7.36 3.48
CA GLY A 444 -22.38 7.91 2.17
C GLY A 444 -23.75 7.60 1.63
N SER A 445 -23.97 7.94 0.35
CA SER A 445 -25.23 7.74 -0.33
C SER A 445 -25.07 7.42 -1.80
N MET A 446 -26.04 6.69 -2.36
CA MET A 446 -26.17 6.52 -3.80
C MET A 446 -27.58 6.87 -4.25
N GLN A 447 -27.70 7.29 -5.50
CA GLN A 447 -28.99 7.51 -6.18
C GLN A 447 -28.87 7.11 -7.64
N VAL A 448 -29.82 6.30 -8.10
CA VAL A 448 -30.01 5.98 -9.52
C VAL A 448 -31.43 6.33 -9.91
N SER A 449 -31.58 7.14 -10.94
CA SER A 449 -32.90 7.54 -11.47
C SER A 449 -32.93 7.37 -12.98
N ILE A 450 -33.87 6.58 -13.48
CA ILE A 450 -34.04 6.29 -14.90
C ILE A 450 -35.48 6.71 -15.27
N LYS A 451 -35.60 7.76 -16.10
CA LYS A 451 -36.89 8.35 -16.48
C LYS A 451 -36.93 8.63 -17.97
N GLN A 452 -38.09 8.34 -18.60
CA GLN A 452 -38.36 8.71 -19.96
C GLN A 452 -39.28 9.90 -20.03
N SER A 453 -38.99 10.86 -20.92
CA SER A 453 -39.86 11.98 -21.28
C SER A 453 -39.87 12.13 -22.82
N GLY A 454 -40.98 11.82 -23.44
CA GLY A 454 -41.07 11.76 -24.90
C GLY A 454 -40.11 10.70 -25.45
N ASN A 455 -39.24 11.11 -26.37
CA ASN A 455 -38.18 10.27 -26.94
C ASN A 455 -36.84 10.38 -26.22
N LYS A 456 -36.77 11.08 -25.07
CA LYS A 456 -35.57 11.21 -24.27
C LYS A 456 -35.63 10.29 -23.05
N LEU A 457 -34.60 9.43 -22.89
CA LEU A 457 -34.41 8.63 -21.70
C LEU A 457 -33.24 9.22 -20.95
N LYS A 458 -33.47 9.69 -19.73
CA LYS A 458 -32.46 10.25 -18.85
C LYS A 458 -32.10 9.26 -17.75
N VAL A 459 -30.84 8.92 -17.64
CA VAL A 459 -30.24 8.08 -16.59
C VAL A 459 -29.33 8.96 -15.75
N VAL A 460 -29.64 9.09 -14.48
CA VAL A 460 -28.82 9.84 -13.51
C VAL A 460 -28.31 8.85 -12.47
N ARG A 461 -26.99 8.79 -12.30
CA ARG A 461 -26.30 7.94 -11.32
C ARG A 461 -25.40 8.81 -10.45
N LYS A 462 -25.56 8.72 -9.14
CA LYS A 462 -24.75 9.48 -8.17
C LYS A 462 -24.28 8.56 -7.05
N LEU A 463 -23.01 8.69 -6.67
CA LEU A 463 -22.41 8.04 -5.50
C LEU A 463 -21.60 9.07 -4.73
N LYS A 464 -21.86 9.18 -3.44
CA LYS A 464 -21.03 9.95 -2.52
C LYS A 464 -20.55 9.04 -1.40
N LEU A 465 -19.23 8.94 -1.22
CA LEU A 465 -18.59 8.31 -0.07
C LEU A 465 -17.97 9.42 0.77
N GLU A 466 -18.33 9.48 2.06
CA GLU A 466 -18.02 10.63 2.90
C GLU A 466 -16.61 10.57 3.50
N LYS A 467 -16.05 9.36 3.66
CA LYS A 467 -14.76 9.15 4.32
C LYS A 467 -13.86 8.23 3.51
N SER A 468 -12.56 8.50 3.55
CA SER A 468 -11.54 7.62 2.98
C SER A 468 -11.31 6.39 3.85
N LEU A 469 -11.43 6.53 5.17
CA LEU A 469 -11.26 5.46 6.14
C LEU A 469 -12.63 5.03 6.69
N VAL A 470 -13.03 3.80 6.40
CA VAL A 470 -14.28 3.20 6.88
C VAL A 470 -13.99 2.35 8.11
N PRO A 471 -14.47 2.73 9.30
CA PRO A 471 -14.29 1.92 10.50
C PRO A 471 -15.04 0.59 10.39
N VAL A 472 -14.62 -0.39 11.18
CA VAL A 472 -15.22 -1.74 11.21
C VAL A 472 -16.73 -1.69 11.47
N SER A 473 -17.19 -0.78 12.33
CA SER A 473 -18.62 -0.57 12.64
C SER A 473 -19.46 -0.22 11.41
N ASP A 474 -18.89 0.51 10.47
CA ASP A 474 -19.60 1.06 9.30
C ASP A 474 -19.45 0.18 8.06
N TYR A 475 -18.56 -0.81 8.13
CA TYR A 475 -18.20 -1.65 7.00
C TYR A 475 -19.39 -2.37 6.35
N ALA A 476 -20.33 -2.89 7.14
CA ALA A 476 -21.50 -3.59 6.61
C ALA A 476 -22.37 -2.66 5.74
N ASN A 477 -22.54 -1.40 6.14
CA ASN A 477 -23.28 -0.39 5.42
C ASN A 477 -22.52 0.07 4.17
N TYR A 478 -21.21 0.30 4.28
CA TYR A 478 -20.34 0.58 3.15
C TYR A 478 -20.43 -0.52 2.07
N ARG A 479 -20.30 -1.79 2.47
CA ARG A 479 -20.38 -2.93 1.57
C ARG A 479 -21.73 -2.99 0.83
N LYS A 480 -22.85 -2.73 1.54
CA LYS A 480 -24.19 -2.65 0.93
C LYS A 480 -24.28 -1.52 -0.10
N LEU A 481 -23.74 -0.35 0.24
CA LEU A 481 -23.76 0.82 -0.63
C LEU A 481 -22.98 0.57 -1.93
N ILE A 482 -21.74 0.03 -1.83
CA ILE A 482 -20.91 -0.29 -2.99
C ILE A 482 -21.51 -1.41 -3.84
N ALA A 483 -22.09 -2.43 -3.23
CA ALA A 483 -22.75 -3.51 -3.96
C ALA A 483 -23.97 -2.99 -4.75
N ALA A 484 -24.78 -2.12 -4.13
CA ALA A 484 -25.92 -1.48 -4.78
C ALA A 484 -25.45 -0.57 -5.94
N TRP A 485 -24.43 0.25 -5.74
CA TRP A 485 -23.85 1.08 -6.79
C TRP A 485 -23.38 0.24 -8.00
N GLN A 486 -22.60 -0.78 -7.77
CA GLN A 486 -22.04 -1.61 -8.84
C GLN A 486 -23.10 -2.45 -9.55
N SER A 487 -24.22 -2.80 -8.88
CA SER A 487 -25.34 -3.49 -9.54
C SER A 487 -25.99 -2.65 -10.65
N HIS A 488 -25.86 -1.32 -10.57
CA HIS A 488 -26.36 -0.38 -11.58
C HIS A 488 -25.35 -0.08 -12.71
N GLY A 489 -24.14 -0.63 -12.65
CA GLY A 489 -23.11 -0.44 -13.68
C GLY A 489 -23.34 -1.25 -14.96
N SER A 490 -24.13 -2.32 -14.88
CA SER A 490 -24.41 -3.24 -16.00
C SER A 490 -25.91 -3.51 -16.21
N VAL A 491 -26.75 -2.53 -15.89
CA VAL A 491 -28.19 -2.69 -16.03
C VAL A 491 -28.60 -2.62 -17.50
N MET A 492 -29.34 -3.64 -17.95
CA MET A 492 -30.07 -3.64 -19.20
C MET A 492 -31.52 -3.22 -18.95
N LEU A 493 -31.99 -2.24 -19.68
CA LEU A 493 -33.38 -1.74 -19.55
C LEU A 493 -34.29 -2.47 -20.54
N ARG A 494 -35.43 -2.93 -20.04
CA ARG A 494 -36.43 -3.54 -20.89
C ARG A 494 -37.28 -2.43 -21.56
N MET A 495 -37.28 -2.46 -22.88
CA MET A 495 -38.00 -1.49 -23.73
C MET A 495 -39.07 -2.20 -24.54
N LYS A 496 -40.13 -1.49 -24.95
CA LYS A 496 -41.13 -2.01 -25.83
C LYS A 496 -41.54 -0.96 -26.88
N GLU A 497 -41.69 -1.40 -28.12
CA GLU A 497 -42.24 -0.55 -29.17
C GLU A 497 -43.77 -0.55 -29.03
N MET A 498 -44.34 0.66 -28.87
CA MET A 498 -45.76 0.86 -28.81
C MET A 498 -46.24 1.29 -30.22
N LYS A 499 -47.08 0.46 -30.80
CA LYS A 499 -47.72 0.72 -32.09
C LYS A 499 -48.67 1.91 -32.03
#